data_196fd6211eb9fe7aa29a8e2daabaab11
#
_entry.id   196fd6211eb9fe7aa29a8e2daabaab11
#
_cell.length_a   1.000
_cell.length_b   1.000
_cell.length_c   1.000
_cell.angle_alpha   90.00
_cell.angle_beta   90.00
_cell.angle_gamma   90.00
#
_symmetry.space_group_name_H-M   'P 1'
#
loop_
_entity.id
_entity.type
_entity.pdbx_description
1 polymer ?
#
loop_
_entity_poly.entity_id
_entity_poly.type
_entity_poly.pdbx_seq_one_letter_code
_entity_poly.pdbx_strand_id
1 'polypeptide(L)'
;GITGELSWERIYLYGDTLKNIFGSIGNIPKEDKEIYLNAGYELTDIVGLSYLEMEYEEYLKGTKAKYLVNSDNTLTLIEEEQKGNDLVLSIDIDIQLKVEEIIKEKILLGDSYPNTDYYKDSYALISDPNTGNIIAISGLRRNDDGTWSDISLNTINKSFTIGSAVKGATIAVGYKYD
;
A
#
# COMPACT_ATOMS: atom_id res chain seq x y z
N GLY A 1 -37.27 -10.81 5.92
CA GLY A 1 -36.75 -11.03 4.58
C GLY A 1 -35.26 -10.71 4.57
N ILE A 2 -34.49 -11.40 3.77
CA ILE A 2 -33.08 -11.08 3.54
C ILE A 2 -33.07 -10.11 2.36
N THR A 3 -32.65 -8.87 2.58
CA THR A 3 -32.35 -7.92 1.50
C THR A 3 -30.86 -8.01 1.24
N GLY A 4 -30.45 -8.33 0.00
CA GLY A 4 -29.06 -8.25 -0.43
C GLY A 4 -28.76 -6.80 -0.82
N GLU A 5 -27.69 -6.22 -0.30
CA GLU A 5 -27.11 -4.98 -0.79
C GLU A 5 -25.97 -5.33 -1.76
N LEU A 6 -25.92 -4.62 -2.90
CA LEU A 6 -24.75 -4.64 -3.76
C LEU A 6 -23.66 -3.84 -3.07
N SER A 7 -22.51 -4.48 -2.85
CA SER A 7 -21.32 -3.85 -2.28
C SER A 7 -20.15 -4.12 -3.21
N TRP A 8 -19.15 -3.24 -3.19
CA TRP A 8 -17.88 -3.45 -3.88
C TRP A 8 -16.83 -3.93 -2.88
N GLU A 9 -15.88 -4.69 -3.40
CA GLU A 9 -14.75 -5.19 -2.64
C GLU A 9 -13.45 -4.67 -3.29
N ARG A 10 -12.47 -4.27 -2.46
CA ARG A 10 -11.13 -3.97 -2.93
C ARG A 10 -10.34 -5.25 -3.12
N ILE A 11 -9.88 -5.47 -4.35
CA ILE A 11 -9.14 -6.68 -4.72
C ILE A 11 -7.68 -6.31 -5.00
N TYR A 12 -6.76 -6.95 -4.29
CA TYR A 12 -5.32 -6.81 -4.47
C TYR A 12 -4.81 -7.91 -5.39
N LEU A 13 -4.59 -7.57 -6.67
CA LEU A 13 -4.30 -8.54 -7.74
C LEU A 13 -2.98 -9.31 -7.53
N TYR A 14 -2.04 -8.75 -6.77
CA TYR A 14 -0.71 -9.32 -6.55
C TYR A 14 -0.48 -9.78 -5.11
N GLY A 15 -1.54 -10.13 -4.41
CA GLY A 15 -1.49 -10.68 -3.06
C GLY A 15 -0.85 -9.72 -2.04
N ASP A 16 0.25 -10.13 -1.42
CA ASP A 16 0.93 -9.34 -0.40
C ASP A 16 1.95 -8.32 -0.95
N THR A 17 2.19 -8.31 -2.27
CA THR A 17 3.10 -7.35 -2.92
C THR A 17 2.58 -5.93 -2.71
N LEU A 18 3.43 -5.04 -2.18
CA LEU A 18 3.12 -3.64 -1.86
C LEU A 18 2.02 -3.44 -0.80
N LYS A 19 1.57 -4.49 -0.12
CA LYS A 19 0.47 -4.42 0.85
C LYS A 19 0.69 -3.36 1.92
N ASN A 20 1.92 -3.24 2.43
CA ASN A 20 2.26 -2.22 3.42
C ASN A 20 2.26 -0.79 2.83
N ILE A 21 2.53 -0.65 1.54
CA ILE A 21 2.48 0.64 0.83
C ILE A 21 1.03 1.04 0.56
N PHE A 22 0.19 0.09 0.15
CA PHE A 22 -1.24 0.34 -0.02
C PHE A 22 -1.90 0.71 1.30
N GLY A 23 -1.55 0.01 2.37
CA GLY A 23 -2.14 0.20 3.68
C GLY A 23 -3.22 -0.83 3.98
N SER A 24 -4.07 -0.48 4.92
CA SER A 24 -5.16 -1.33 5.40
C SER A 24 -6.52 -0.67 5.20
N ILE A 25 -7.54 -1.51 5.05
CA ILE A 25 -8.95 -1.11 5.02
C ILE A 25 -9.66 -1.73 6.22
N GLY A 26 -10.74 -1.13 6.66
CA GLY A 26 -11.54 -1.64 7.77
C GLY A 26 -12.73 -0.77 8.08
N ASN A 27 -13.41 -1.11 9.17
CA ASN A 27 -14.57 -0.33 9.64
C ASN A 27 -14.15 1.09 10.03
N ILE A 28 -15.08 2.04 9.87
CA ILE A 28 -14.88 3.43 10.28
C ILE A 28 -14.47 3.49 11.76
N PRO A 29 -13.33 4.14 12.09
CA PRO A 29 -12.90 4.33 13.47
C PRO A 29 -13.96 5.10 14.29
N LYS A 30 -14.10 4.75 15.57
CA LYS A 30 -15.12 5.38 16.42
C LYS A 30 -14.92 6.88 16.58
N GLU A 31 -13.67 7.29 16.64
CA GLU A 31 -13.22 8.69 16.75
C GLU A 31 -13.56 9.51 15.51
N ASP A 32 -13.56 8.92 14.32
CA ASP A 32 -13.78 9.61 13.05
C ASP A 32 -15.22 9.47 12.53
N LYS A 33 -16.08 8.80 13.29
CA LYS A 33 -17.45 8.47 12.90
C LYS A 33 -18.24 9.67 12.36
N GLU A 34 -18.21 10.79 13.07
CA GLU A 34 -18.95 11.99 12.67
C GLU A 34 -18.42 12.57 11.35
N ILE A 35 -17.10 12.51 11.13
CA ILE A 35 -16.46 13.00 9.91
C ILE A 35 -16.96 12.19 8.72
N TYR A 36 -16.91 10.85 8.82
CA TYR A 36 -17.36 9.98 7.75
C TYR A 36 -18.86 10.05 7.47
N LEU A 37 -19.71 10.11 8.52
CA LEU A 37 -21.15 10.27 8.35
C LEU A 37 -21.50 11.59 7.64
N ASN A 38 -20.83 12.69 8.00
CA ASN A 38 -21.02 13.99 7.36
C ASN A 38 -20.53 13.99 5.89
N ALA A 39 -19.56 13.13 5.55
CA ALA A 39 -19.08 12.91 4.20
C ALA A 39 -19.95 11.90 3.40
N GLY A 40 -21.07 11.44 3.96
CA GLY A 40 -22.05 10.58 3.29
C GLY A 40 -21.75 9.09 3.34
N TYR A 41 -20.88 8.65 4.27
CA TYR A 41 -20.66 7.22 4.53
C TYR A 41 -21.72 6.65 5.47
N GLU A 42 -21.90 5.34 5.37
CA GLU A 42 -22.68 4.57 6.33
C GLU A 42 -21.76 3.90 7.36
N LEU A 43 -22.29 3.57 8.54
CA LEU A 43 -21.49 2.94 9.61
C LEU A 43 -20.93 1.55 9.26
N THR A 44 -21.53 0.93 8.25
CA THR A 44 -21.13 -0.39 7.74
C THR A 44 -20.09 -0.31 6.63
N ASP A 45 -19.76 0.90 6.17
CA ASP A 45 -18.78 1.08 5.11
C ASP A 45 -17.39 0.70 5.57
N ILE A 46 -16.64 0.13 4.64
CA ILE A 46 -15.23 -0.17 4.79
C ILE A 46 -14.43 0.97 4.16
N VAL A 47 -13.51 1.52 4.93
CA VAL A 47 -12.71 2.69 4.55
C VAL A 47 -11.22 2.40 4.63
N GLY A 48 -10.40 3.19 3.95
CA GLY A 48 -8.95 3.18 4.09
C GLY A 48 -8.53 3.67 5.48
N LEU A 49 -7.69 2.88 6.15
CA LEU A 49 -7.24 3.17 7.52
C LEU A 49 -5.79 3.64 7.58
N SER A 50 -5.00 3.41 6.52
CA SER A 50 -3.60 3.81 6.49
C SER A 50 -3.08 3.97 5.07
N TYR A 51 -2.00 4.74 4.93
CA TYR A 51 -1.21 4.96 3.72
C TYR A 51 -2.05 5.33 2.48
N LEU A 52 -1.82 4.69 1.33
CA LEU A 52 -2.51 5.05 0.08
C LEU A 52 -4.02 4.83 0.16
N GLU A 53 -4.47 3.78 0.84
CA GLU A 53 -5.90 3.53 1.02
C GLU A 53 -6.58 4.66 1.80
N MET A 54 -5.94 5.17 2.84
CA MET A 54 -6.47 6.28 3.64
C MET A 54 -6.34 7.62 2.90
N GLU A 55 -5.17 7.88 2.30
CA GLU A 55 -4.89 9.16 1.63
C GLU A 55 -5.79 9.41 0.42
N TYR A 56 -6.13 8.33 -0.30
CA TYR A 56 -6.95 8.40 -1.51
C TYR A 56 -8.37 7.85 -1.32
N GLU A 57 -8.83 7.66 -0.08
CA GLU A 57 -10.16 7.12 0.23
C GLU A 57 -11.26 7.88 -0.49
N GLU A 58 -11.21 9.21 -0.51
CA GLU A 58 -12.22 10.05 -1.17
C GLU A 58 -12.36 9.75 -2.68
N TYR A 59 -11.26 9.38 -3.34
CA TYR A 59 -11.23 9.05 -4.76
C TYR A 59 -11.56 7.58 -5.02
N LEU A 60 -11.16 6.70 -4.12
CA LEU A 60 -11.31 5.25 -4.26
C LEU A 60 -12.71 4.77 -3.90
N LYS A 61 -13.44 5.52 -3.07
CA LYS A 61 -14.81 5.15 -2.71
C LYS A 61 -15.73 5.25 -3.92
N GLY A 62 -16.64 4.29 -4.04
CA GLY A 62 -17.77 4.39 -4.97
C GLY A 62 -18.99 5.02 -4.31
N THR A 63 -20.06 5.15 -5.05
CA THR A 63 -21.36 5.53 -4.54
C THR A 63 -22.31 4.34 -4.64
N LYS A 64 -23.01 4.01 -3.54
CA LYS A 64 -24.00 2.92 -3.54
C LYS A 64 -25.28 3.38 -4.25
N ALA A 65 -25.94 2.43 -4.93
CA ALA A 65 -27.28 2.68 -5.45
C ALA A 65 -28.26 2.99 -4.30
N LYS A 66 -29.11 3.97 -4.48
CA LYS A 66 -30.16 4.32 -3.52
C LYS A 66 -31.52 3.94 -4.08
N TYR A 67 -32.32 3.24 -3.27
CA TYR A 67 -33.65 2.82 -3.61
C TYR A 67 -34.68 3.41 -2.64
N LEU A 68 -35.81 3.84 -3.19
CA LEU A 68 -37.01 4.13 -2.40
C LEU A 68 -37.83 2.85 -2.25
N VAL A 69 -38.16 2.50 -1.02
CA VAL A 69 -39.10 1.42 -0.74
C VAL A 69 -40.52 2.01 -0.80
N ASN A 70 -41.31 1.61 -1.78
CA ASN A 70 -42.69 2.02 -1.94
C ASN A 70 -43.62 1.33 -0.93
N SER A 71 -44.83 1.81 -0.80
CA SER A 71 -45.86 1.26 0.12
C SER A 71 -46.27 -0.17 -0.21
N ASP A 72 -46.06 -0.65 -1.44
CA ASP A 72 -46.29 -2.00 -1.92
C ASP A 72 -45.04 -2.89 -1.83
N ASN A 73 -43.97 -2.45 -1.14
CA ASN A 73 -42.68 -3.11 -1.03
C ASN A 73 -41.87 -3.23 -2.35
N THR A 74 -42.28 -2.52 -3.39
CA THR A 74 -41.45 -2.40 -4.60
C THR A 74 -40.33 -1.40 -4.36
N LEU A 75 -39.20 -1.57 -5.10
CA LEU A 75 -38.04 -0.69 -5.03
C LEU A 75 -38.01 0.20 -6.28
N THR A 76 -37.93 1.51 -6.06
CA THR A 76 -37.68 2.48 -7.14
C THR A 76 -36.25 2.99 -7.00
N LEU A 77 -35.44 2.83 -8.04
CA LEU A 77 -34.08 3.35 -8.09
C LEU A 77 -34.10 4.88 -8.06
N ILE A 78 -33.41 5.49 -7.10
CA ILE A 78 -33.27 6.94 -6.95
C ILE A 78 -31.93 7.43 -7.48
N GLU A 79 -30.86 6.66 -7.20
CA GLU A 79 -29.50 6.99 -7.56
C GLU A 79 -28.79 5.70 -8.01
N GLU A 80 -28.14 5.75 -9.17
CA GLU A 80 -27.36 4.63 -9.67
C GLU A 80 -26.05 4.50 -8.91
N GLU A 81 -25.55 3.27 -8.77
CA GLU A 81 -24.23 3.00 -8.23
C GLU A 81 -23.16 3.54 -9.16
N GLN A 82 -22.08 4.06 -8.58
CA GLN A 82 -20.90 4.48 -9.30
C GLN A 82 -19.65 3.85 -8.68
N LYS A 83 -18.83 3.21 -9.51
CA LYS A 83 -17.50 2.72 -9.11
C LYS A 83 -16.62 3.90 -8.71
N GLY A 84 -15.79 3.72 -7.67
CA GLY A 84 -14.72 4.68 -7.35
C GLY A 84 -13.67 4.78 -8.46
N ASN A 85 -12.82 5.79 -8.38
CA ASN A 85 -11.75 6.01 -9.32
C ASN A 85 -10.64 4.97 -9.15
N ASP A 86 -9.89 4.73 -10.22
CA ASP A 86 -8.67 3.92 -10.17
C ASP A 86 -7.48 4.82 -9.81
N LEU A 87 -6.61 4.37 -8.91
CA LEU A 87 -5.34 5.03 -8.60
C LEU A 87 -4.22 4.40 -9.42
N VAL A 88 -3.65 5.18 -10.34
CA VAL A 88 -2.52 4.74 -11.16
C VAL A 88 -1.21 5.13 -10.50
N LEU A 89 -0.41 4.13 -10.12
CA LEU A 89 0.90 4.33 -9.51
C LEU A 89 2.00 4.37 -10.56
N SER A 90 3.14 4.97 -10.21
CA SER A 90 4.37 4.94 -11.02
C SER A 90 5.12 3.61 -10.89
N ILE A 91 4.65 2.70 -10.04
CA ILE A 91 5.25 1.39 -9.84
C ILE A 91 5.08 0.54 -11.11
N ASP A 92 6.18 -0.03 -11.59
CA ASP A 92 6.18 -1.07 -12.61
C ASP A 92 6.10 -2.43 -11.90
N ILE A 93 5.00 -3.15 -12.12
CA ILE A 93 4.73 -4.38 -11.37
C ILE A 93 5.71 -5.51 -11.71
N ASP A 94 6.17 -5.60 -12.95
CA ASP A 94 7.11 -6.63 -13.37
C ASP A 94 8.48 -6.39 -12.72
N ILE A 95 8.92 -5.14 -12.67
CA ILE A 95 10.13 -4.74 -11.96
C ILE A 95 9.98 -4.97 -10.46
N GLN A 96 8.84 -4.60 -9.87
CA GLN A 96 8.53 -4.81 -8.45
C GLN A 96 8.67 -6.28 -8.05
N LEU A 97 7.99 -7.18 -8.77
CA LEU A 97 8.03 -8.62 -8.50
C LEU A 97 9.44 -9.18 -8.67
N LYS A 98 10.19 -8.71 -9.68
CA LYS A 98 11.57 -9.15 -9.89
C LYS A 98 12.51 -8.68 -8.79
N VAL A 99 12.31 -7.47 -8.27
CA VAL A 99 13.07 -6.94 -7.13
C VAL A 99 12.81 -7.79 -5.88
N GLU A 100 11.57 -8.14 -5.60
CA GLU A 100 11.22 -9.00 -4.47
C GLU A 100 11.86 -10.40 -4.58
N GLU A 101 11.84 -10.99 -5.77
CA GLU A 101 12.51 -12.26 -6.05
C GLU A 101 14.02 -12.17 -5.77
N ILE A 102 14.68 -11.12 -6.28
CA ILE A 102 16.11 -10.90 -6.07
C ILE A 102 16.44 -10.71 -4.58
N ILE A 103 15.62 -9.95 -3.84
CA ILE A 103 15.83 -9.75 -2.41
C ILE A 103 15.76 -11.12 -1.68
N LYS A 104 14.75 -11.94 -1.97
CA LYS A 104 14.61 -13.28 -1.37
C LYS A 104 15.81 -14.14 -1.69
N GLU A 105 16.23 -14.18 -2.96
CA GLU A 105 17.42 -14.92 -3.39
C GLU A 105 18.68 -14.49 -2.62
N LYS A 106 18.91 -13.18 -2.48
CA LYS A 106 20.12 -12.65 -1.83
C LYS A 106 20.14 -12.89 -0.31
N ILE A 107 18.99 -12.82 0.34
CA ILE A 107 18.88 -13.16 1.77
C ILE A 107 19.18 -14.65 1.96
N LEU A 108 18.61 -15.53 1.12
CA LEU A 108 18.89 -16.98 1.18
C LEU A 108 20.36 -17.31 0.87
N LEU A 109 20.94 -16.61 -0.10
CA LEU A 109 22.37 -16.76 -0.41
C LEU A 109 23.22 -16.32 0.79
N GLY A 110 22.82 -15.29 1.50
CA GLY A 110 23.48 -14.81 2.72
C GLY A 110 23.65 -15.92 3.75
N ASP A 111 22.64 -16.77 3.93
CA ASP A 111 22.69 -17.89 4.90
C ASP A 111 23.84 -18.90 4.61
N SER A 112 24.40 -18.88 3.39
CA SER A 112 25.53 -19.74 3.01
C SER A 112 26.92 -19.20 3.41
N TYR A 113 26.98 -17.94 3.85
CA TYR A 113 28.23 -17.29 4.25
C TYR A 113 28.41 -17.27 5.77
N PRO A 114 29.64 -17.32 6.28
CA PRO A 114 29.88 -17.21 7.72
C PRO A 114 29.60 -15.79 8.24
N ASN A 115 29.14 -15.69 9.49
CA ASN A 115 28.87 -14.42 10.19
C ASN A 115 27.71 -13.60 9.58
N THR A 116 26.71 -14.24 9.00
CA THR A 116 25.54 -13.61 8.40
C THR A 116 24.25 -13.86 9.17
N ASP A 117 24.32 -14.37 10.40
CA ASP A 117 23.16 -14.74 11.24
C ASP A 117 22.14 -13.61 11.40
N TYR A 118 22.59 -12.36 11.32
CA TYR A 118 21.75 -11.16 11.42
C TYR A 118 21.30 -10.59 10.07
N TYR A 119 21.72 -11.17 8.94
CA TYR A 119 21.28 -10.75 7.62
C TYR A 119 19.92 -11.37 7.29
N LYS A 120 18.89 -10.84 7.93
CA LYS A 120 17.50 -11.33 7.83
C LYS A 120 16.61 -10.45 6.96
N ASP A 121 17.01 -9.21 6.69
CA ASP A 121 16.23 -8.23 5.92
C ASP A 121 17.10 -7.51 4.89
N SER A 122 16.44 -7.13 3.78
CA SER A 122 17.04 -6.32 2.73
C SER A 122 16.02 -5.42 2.09
N TYR A 123 16.48 -4.29 1.56
CA TYR A 123 15.64 -3.23 1.03
C TYR A 123 16.13 -2.79 -0.34
N ALA A 124 15.21 -2.43 -1.21
CA ALA A 124 15.51 -1.84 -2.50
C ALA A 124 14.49 -0.75 -2.85
N LEU A 125 14.99 0.35 -3.40
CA LEU A 125 14.18 1.41 -3.99
C LEU A 125 14.78 1.74 -5.35
N ILE A 126 13.94 1.71 -6.39
CA ILE A 126 14.30 2.10 -7.76
C ILE A 126 13.46 3.32 -8.13
N SER A 127 14.13 4.37 -8.56
CA SER A 127 13.49 5.60 -9.02
C SER A 127 14.05 6.04 -10.37
N ASP A 128 13.21 6.73 -11.14
CA ASP A 128 13.64 7.43 -12.34
C ASP A 128 14.35 8.75 -11.94
N PRO A 129 15.62 8.94 -12.27
CA PRO A 129 16.36 10.14 -11.88
C PRO A 129 15.86 11.42 -12.57
N ASN A 130 15.13 11.33 -13.68
CA ASN A 130 14.62 12.49 -14.41
C ASN A 130 13.30 13.00 -13.84
N THR A 131 12.44 12.10 -13.37
CA THR A 131 11.09 12.43 -12.89
C THR A 131 10.96 12.36 -11.38
N GLY A 132 11.83 11.59 -10.72
CA GLY A 132 11.71 11.24 -9.30
C GLY A 132 10.66 10.16 -9.00
N ASN A 133 10.02 9.62 -10.03
CA ASN A 133 9.02 8.56 -9.87
C ASN A 133 9.64 7.30 -9.26
N ILE A 134 8.95 6.71 -8.29
CA ILE A 134 9.34 5.42 -7.74
C ILE A 134 8.81 4.33 -8.67
N ILE A 135 9.73 3.53 -9.22
CA ILE A 135 9.45 2.42 -10.14
C ILE A 135 9.26 1.11 -9.37
N ALA A 136 10.02 0.90 -8.31
CA ALA A 136 9.86 -0.21 -7.39
C ALA A 136 10.32 0.18 -5.98
N ILE A 137 9.63 -0.36 -4.97
CA ILE A 137 9.97 -0.19 -3.55
C ILE A 137 9.70 -1.49 -2.82
N SER A 138 10.72 -2.12 -2.27
CA SER A 138 10.60 -3.40 -1.59
C SER A 138 11.49 -3.46 -0.37
N GLY A 139 10.98 -4.09 0.67
CA GLY A 139 11.73 -4.50 1.84
C GLY A 139 11.17 -5.82 2.32
N LEU A 140 12.00 -6.84 2.41
CA LEU A 140 11.60 -8.16 2.84
C LEU A 140 12.45 -8.63 4.01
N ARG A 141 11.80 -9.31 4.95
CA ARG A 141 12.44 -10.01 6.06
C ARG A 141 12.13 -11.48 6.00
N ARG A 142 13.14 -12.29 6.16
CA ARG A 142 12.98 -13.73 6.44
C ARG A 142 12.84 -13.92 7.95
N ASN A 143 11.72 -14.47 8.37
CA ASN A 143 11.43 -14.80 9.75
C ASN A 143 12.15 -16.10 10.17
N ASP A 144 12.29 -16.31 11.48
CA ASP A 144 12.98 -17.51 12.01
C ASP A 144 12.22 -18.81 11.70
N ASP A 145 10.92 -18.74 11.45
CA ASP A 145 10.09 -19.87 10.99
C ASP A 145 10.19 -20.13 9.48
N GLY A 146 11.01 -19.36 8.75
CA GLY A 146 11.22 -19.46 7.32
C GLY A 146 10.17 -18.72 6.47
N THR A 147 9.17 -18.08 7.05
CA THR A 147 8.21 -17.23 6.35
C THR A 147 8.81 -15.88 5.98
N TRP A 148 8.11 -15.14 5.11
CA TRP A 148 8.51 -13.81 4.68
C TRP A 148 7.54 -12.75 5.19
N SER A 149 8.08 -11.61 5.62
CA SER A 149 7.32 -10.42 5.96
C SER A 149 7.66 -9.28 5.00
N ASP A 150 6.63 -8.62 4.48
CA ASP A 150 6.81 -7.35 3.79
C ASP A 150 7.11 -6.26 4.82
N ILE A 151 8.25 -5.60 4.65
CA ILE A 151 8.72 -4.47 5.47
C ILE A 151 9.10 -3.28 4.57
N SER A 152 8.47 -3.16 3.41
CA SER A 152 8.79 -2.15 2.38
C SER A 152 8.73 -0.73 2.91
N LEU A 153 7.81 -0.42 3.84
CA LEU A 153 7.74 0.88 4.50
C LEU A 153 9.02 1.28 5.24
N ASN A 154 9.82 0.31 5.67
CA ASN A 154 11.09 0.62 6.33
C ASN A 154 12.11 1.28 5.38
N THR A 155 11.90 1.25 4.07
CA THR A 155 12.73 1.99 3.10
C THR A 155 12.62 3.50 3.27
N ILE A 156 11.49 3.99 3.82
CA ILE A 156 11.20 5.43 3.96
C ILE A 156 11.06 5.88 5.41
N ASN A 157 10.71 5.01 6.34
CA ASN A 157 10.41 5.40 7.73
C ASN A 157 11.38 4.82 8.77
N LYS A 158 12.39 4.03 8.36
CA LYS A 158 13.40 3.47 9.26
C LYS A 158 14.77 4.11 9.00
N SER A 159 15.45 4.48 10.07
CA SER A 159 16.83 4.97 9.99
C SER A 159 17.83 3.82 9.99
N PHE A 160 18.82 3.93 9.13
CA PHE A 160 19.94 2.99 9.00
C PHE A 160 21.26 3.71 9.18
N THR A 161 22.28 3.00 9.69
CA THR A 161 23.65 3.52 9.69
C THR A 161 24.16 3.57 8.25
N ILE A 162 24.34 4.78 7.72
CA ILE A 162 24.62 5.01 6.30
C ILE A 162 25.99 4.47 5.86
N GLY A 163 26.96 4.42 6.78
CA GLY A 163 28.30 3.95 6.48
C GLY A 163 28.96 4.72 5.32
N SER A 164 29.66 3.98 4.44
CA SER A 164 30.36 4.57 3.28
C SER A 164 29.45 5.15 2.20
N ALA A 165 28.15 4.89 2.22
CA ALA A 165 27.22 5.48 1.25
C ALA A 165 27.15 7.02 1.36
N VAL A 166 27.49 7.59 2.52
CA VAL A 166 27.60 9.05 2.70
C VAL A 166 28.67 9.70 1.83
N LYS A 167 29.68 8.94 1.36
CA LYS A 167 30.81 9.51 0.58
C LYS A 167 30.36 10.17 -0.72
N GLY A 168 29.33 9.58 -1.39
CA GLY A 168 28.75 10.18 -2.60
C GLY A 168 28.15 11.57 -2.34
N ALA A 169 27.40 11.70 -1.26
CA ALA A 169 26.83 12.99 -0.84
C ALA A 169 27.92 14.00 -0.48
N THR A 170 28.97 13.55 0.23
CA THR A 170 30.13 14.41 0.60
C THR A 170 30.83 14.96 -0.63
N ILE A 171 31.07 14.12 -1.64
CA ILE A 171 31.68 14.53 -2.90
C ILE A 171 30.80 15.54 -3.65
N ALA A 172 29.50 15.28 -3.74
CA ALA A 172 28.54 16.16 -4.40
C ALA A 172 28.48 17.55 -3.72
N VAL A 173 28.57 17.60 -2.38
CA VAL A 173 28.64 18.85 -1.63
C VAL A 173 29.96 19.57 -1.94
N GLY A 174 31.09 18.86 -2.01
CA GLY A 174 32.39 19.46 -2.41
C GLY A 174 32.29 20.19 -3.76
N TYR A 175 31.77 19.50 -4.79
CA TYR A 175 31.57 20.10 -6.13
C TYR A 175 30.58 21.27 -6.17
N LYS A 176 29.72 21.38 -5.19
CA LYS A 176 28.72 22.46 -5.16
C LYS A 176 29.29 23.76 -4.53
N TYR A 177 30.28 23.65 -3.67
CA TYR A 177 30.78 24.76 -2.84
C TYR A 177 32.25 25.12 -3.08
N ASP A 178 32.92 24.43 -4.03
CA ASP A 178 34.18 24.86 -4.63
C ASP A 178 33.91 25.83 -5.80
#